data_283c7fa89c26a41e3cbde1b62bf0c6dc
#
_entry.id   283c7fa89c26a41e3cbde1b62bf0c6dc
#
_cell.length_a   1.000
_cell.length_b   1.000
_cell.length_c   1.000
_cell.angle_alpha   90.00
_cell.angle_beta   90.00
_cell.angle_gamma   90.00
#
_symmetry.space_group_name_H-M   'P 1'
#
loop_
_entity.id
_entity.type
_entity.pdbx_description
1 polymer ?
#
loop_
_entity_poly.entity_id
_entity_poly.type
_entity_poly.pdbx_seq_one_letter_code
_entity_poly.pdbx_strand_id
1 'polypeptide(L)'
;MSQEIIKVKNFSVRMGRKKVLDKVNIDFKKGESVVIAGRNGSGKSTFLRCLADVILPDQGQIDFYNGITKEKIGFISDQLSLFEGYTVQQGIDFHSSVFAIKDFDYTLVDELKLDKNQKIKSLSMGQRTLFQLSLLLSQRPEILLVDEIIHSIDPYLREKFLEAVIDLMGDSQTTVIMVNHTFSEIEKIPERVLVMEKGRFILDERAENLGGKIKKIESDSKVSGEIPCILKKETEFHKEYFIYPFSKELEKKFPYEYKTLNLNDMIKAFVGGQYVKERNN
;
A
#
# COMPACT_ATOMS: atom_id res chain seq x y z
N MET A 1 1.48 22.89 -7.36
CA MET A 1 0.45 21.84 -7.54
C MET A 1 1.18 20.54 -7.87
N SER A 2 0.99 19.46 -7.09
CA SER A 2 1.62 18.17 -7.38
C SER A 2 1.06 17.61 -8.68
N GLN A 3 1.96 17.19 -9.59
CA GLN A 3 1.63 16.75 -10.94
C GLN A 3 1.10 15.32 -10.93
N GLU A 4 0.00 15.05 -11.65
CA GLU A 4 -0.54 13.69 -11.85
C GLU A 4 0.50 12.81 -12.55
N ILE A 5 0.75 11.59 -12.04
CA ILE A 5 1.73 10.64 -12.59
C ILE A 5 1.07 9.37 -13.13
N ILE A 6 -0.03 8.92 -12.49
CA ILE A 6 -0.84 7.78 -12.91
C ILE A 6 -2.30 8.18 -12.89
N LYS A 7 -3.06 7.79 -13.90
CA LYS A 7 -4.52 7.89 -13.94
C LYS A 7 -5.15 6.58 -14.40
N VAL A 8 -6.00 6.04 -13.57
CA VAL A 8 -6.77 4.82 -13.81
C VAL A 8 -8.21 5.18 -14.13
N LYS A 9 -8.73 4.70 -15.27
CA LYS A 9 -10.07 5.05 -15.75
C LYS A 9 -10.90 3.81 -16.05
N ASN A 10 -12.05 3.69 -15.37
CA ASN A 10 -13.04 2.63 -15.59
C ASN A 10 -12.44 1.22 -15.64
N PHE A 11 -11.41 1.00 -14.85
CA PHE A 11 -10.52 -0.14 -14.92
C PHE A 11 -11.16 -1.37 -14.28
N SER A 12 -11.25 -2.47 -15.02
CA SER A 12 -11.82 -3.72 -14.53
C SER A 12 -10.98 -4.90 -14.95
N VAL A 13 -10.86 -5.89 -14.04
CA VAL A 13 -10.10 -7.13 -14.24
C VAL A 13 -10.90 -8.33 -13.79
N ARG A 14 -10.87 -9.39 -14.59
CA ARG A 14 -11.40 -10.71 -14.25
C ARG A 14 -10.30 -11.74 -14.15
N MET A 15 -10.44 -12.65 -13.19
CA MET A 15 -9.63 -13.86 -13.06
C MET A 15 -10.56 -15.05 -13.27
N GLY A 16 -10.54 -15.61 -14.46
CA GLY A 16 -11.54 -16.57 -14.91
C GLY A 16 -12.95 -15.97 -14.88
N ARG A 17 -13.86 -16.57 -14.10
CA ARG A 17 -15.24 -16.07 -13.97
C ARG A 17 -15.42 -14.97 -12.93
N LYS A 18 -14.43 -14.77 -12.05
CA LYS A 18 -14.53 -13.81 -10.94
C LYS A 18 -14.06 -12.42 -11.37
N LYS A 19 -14.90 -11.41 -11.20
CA LYS A 19 -14.49 -10.01 -11.31
C LYS A 19 -13.69 -9.66 -10.04
N VAL A 20 -12.43 -9.28 -10.20
CA VAL A 20 -11.51 -8.95 -9.11
C VAL A 20 -11.40 -7.45 -8.90
N LEU A 21 -11.36 -6.68 -10.00
CA LEU A 21 -11.44 -5.21 -9.99
C LEU A 21 -12.66 -4.78 -10.79
N ASP A 22 -13.37 -3.78 -10.29
CA ASP A 22 -14.65 -3.34 -10.86
C ASP A 22 -14.75 -1.83 -11.01
N LYS A 23 -14.57 -1.33 -12.23
CA LYS A 23 -14.67 0.09 -12.62
C LYS A 23 -13.88 1.02 -11.70
N VAL A 24 -12.64 0.65 -11.40
CA VAL A 24 -11.73 1.46 -10.58
C VAL A 24 -11.41 2.75 -11.32
N ASN A 25 -11.57 3.88 -10.61
CA ASN A 25 -11.18 5.21 -11.06
C ASN A 25 -10.37 5.83 -9.93
N ILE A 26 -9.10 6.18 -10.20
CA ILE A 26 -8.19 6.78 -9.23
C ILE A 26 -7.01 7.43 -9.94
N ASP A 27 -6.47 8.47 -9.35
CA ASP A 27 -5.22 9.12 -9.79
C ASP A 27 -4.17 9.12 -8.68
N PHE A 28 -2.91 9.15 -9.07
CA PHE A 28 -1.77 9.28 -8.17
C PHE A 28 -0.89 10.44 -8.61
N LYS A 29 -0.29 11.12 -7.63
CA LYS A 29 0.54 12.30 -7.85
C LYS A 29 2.02 11.97 -7.67
N LYS A 30 2.87 12.73 -8.35
CA LYS A 30 4.32 12.57 -8.25
C LYS A 30 4.80 12.83 -6.82
N GLY A 31 5.66 11.95 -6.31
CA GLY A 31 6.21 12.01 -4.95
C GLY A 31 5.21 11.66 -3.84
N GLU A 32 4.00 11.21 -4.17
CA GLU A 32 3.00 10.82 -3.18
C GLU A 32 3.30 9.45 -2.57
N SER A 33 3.12 9.31 -1.26
CA SER A 33 3.16 8.02 -0.58
C SER A 33 1.75 7.54 -0.26
N VAL A 34 1.39 6.39 -0.81
CA VAL A 34 0.04 5.84 -0.74
C VAL A 34 0.06 4.44 -0.16
N VAL A 35 -0.81 4.18 0.80
CA VAL A 35 -1.03 2.84 1.32
C VAL A 35 -2.42 2.34 0.95
N ILE A 36 -2.48 1.14 0.39
CA ILE A 36 -3.71 0.43 0.04
C ILE A 36 -3.98 -0.65 1.08
N ALA A 37 -5.07 -0.48 1.80
CA ALA A 37 -5.58 -1.42 2.78
C ALA A 37 -6.77 -2.21 2.24
N GLY A 38 -7.14 -3.28 2.92
CA GLY A 38 -8.33 -4.08 2.59
C GLY A 38 -8.18 -5.55 2.95
N ARG A 39 -9.28 -6.28 3.03
CA ARG A 39 -9.27 -7.71 3.35
C ARG A 39 -8.55 -8.53 2.28
N ASN A 40 -8.09 -9.74 2.66
CA ASN A 40 -7.54 -10.68 1.70
C ASN A 40 -8.57 -10.98 0.60
N GLY A 41 -8.11 -10.97 -0.66
CA GLY A 41 -8.98 -11.16 -1.82
C GLY A 41 -9.82 -9.95 -2.20
N SER A 42 -9.58 -8.74 -1.63
CA SER A 42 -10.27 -7.50 -2.06
C SER A 42 -9.81 -6.95 -3.40
N GLY A 43 -8.64 -7.40 -3.92
CA GLY A 43 -8.11 -6.99 -5.22
C GLY A 43 -6.81 -6.16 -5.18
N LYS A 44 -6.24 -5.88 -4.00
CA LYS A 44 -5.06 -5.01 -3.81
C LYS A 44 -3.85 -5.44 -4.64
N SER A 45 -3.38 -6.68 -4.45
CA SER A 45 -2.23 -7.23 -5.19
C SER A 45 -2.49 -7.30 -6.70
N THR A 46 -3.74 -7.61 -7.10
CA THR A 46 -4.14 -7.56 -8.51
C THR A 46 -4.03 -6.14 -9.05
N PHE A 47 -4.45 -5.14 -8.29
CA PHE A 47 -4.34 -3.74 -8.68
C PHE A 47 -2.88 -3.30 -8.85
N LEU A 48 -1.99 -3.64 -7.89
CA LEU A 48 -0.56 -3.35 -8.03
C LEU A 48 0.06 -4.03 -9.25
N ARG A 49 -0.26 -5.32 -9.48
CA ARG A 49 0.22 -6.04 -10.67
C ARG A 49 -0.27 -5.43 -11.98
N CYS A 50 -1.44 -4.81 -11.97
CA CYS A 50 -1.91 -4.05 -13.14
C CYS A 50 -1.13 -2.74 -13.32
N LEU A 51 -0.83 -2.01 -12.25
CA LEU A 51 0.05 -0.83 -12.31
C LEU A 51 1.45 -1.19 -12.79
N ALA A 52 1.96 -2.37 -12.42
CA ALA A 52 3.24 -2.92 -12.90
C ALA A 52 3.17 -3.50 -14.32
N ASP A 53 2.02 -3.43 -15.00
CA ASP A 53 1.76 -4.02 -16.33
C ASP A 53 2.00 -5.54 -16.40
N VAL A 54 1.92 -6.23 -15.26
CA VAL A 54 2.00 -7.71 -15.16
C VAL A 54 0.66 -8.35 -15.53
N ILE A 55 -0.45 -7.67 -15.23
CA ILE A 55 -1.81 -8.10 -15.53
C ILE A 55 -2.48 -7.03 -16.38
N LEU A 56 -3.00 -7.43 -17.54
CA LEU A 56 -3.74 -6.53 -18.44
C LEU A 56 -5.21 -6.44 -18.02
N PRO A 57 -5.87 -5.30 -18.22
CA PRO A 57 -7.29 -5.14 -17.93
C PRO A 57 -8.18 -5.81 -18.97
N ASP A 58 -9.40 -6.19 -18.54
CA ASP A 58 -10.48 -6.53 -19.46
C ASP A 58 -11.16 -5.27 -20.01
N GLN A 59 -11.20 -4.20 -19.20
CA GLN A 59 -11.82 -2.92 -19.57
C GLN A 59 -11.10 -1.75 -18.88
N GLY A 60 -11.19 -0.57 -19.50
CA GLY A 60 -10.56 0.65 -19.00
C GLY A 60 -9.08 0.74 -19.34
N GLN A 61 -8.40 1.70 -18.76
CA GLN A 61 -6.99 1.97 -19.07
C GLN A 61 -6.25 2.57 -17.87
N ILE A 62 -4.94 2.45 -17.91
CA ILE A 62 -4.00 3.15 -17.01
C ILE A 62 -3.16 4.07 -17.89
N ASP A 63 -3.24 5.35 -17.63
CA ASP A 63 -2.42 6.37 -18.29
C ASP A 63 -1.26 6.74 -17.38
N PHE A 64 -0.03 6.65 -17.87
CA PHE A 64 1.17 7.16 -17.21
C PHE A 64 1.54 8.49 -17.85
N TYR A 65 1.86 9.48 -17.03
CA TYR A 65 2.20 10.83 -17.47
C TYR A 65 3.70 11.11 -17.30
N ASN A 66 4.16 12.25 -17.81
CA ASN A 66 5.53 12.73 -17.66
C ASN A 66 6.62 11.83 -18.23
N GLY A 67 6.29 11.04 -19.26
CA GLY A 67 7.25 10.15 -19.90
C GLY A 67 7.63 8.92 -19.08
N ILE A 68 6.80 8.54 -18.11
CA ILE A 68 6.99 7.30 -17.35
C ILE A 68 6.87 6.12 -18.30
N THR A 69 7.92 5.32 -18.35
CA THR A 69 7.96 4.03 -19.03
C THR A 69 8.02 2.88 -18.01
N LYS A 70 7.85 1.65 -18.48
CA LYS A 70 7.88 0.46 -17.60
C LYS A 70 9.19 0.33 -16.82
N GLU A 71 10.30 0.75 -17.42
CA GLU A 71 11.63 0.74 -16.81
C GLU A 71 11.74 1.71 -15.63
N LYS A 72 10.80 2.63 -15.49
CA LYS A 72 10.71 3.58 -14.38
C LYS A 72 9.80 3.10 -13.25
N ILE A 73 9.24 1.90 -13.37
CA ILE A 73 8.35 1.30 -12.36
C ILE A 73 9.13 0.17 -11.68
N GLY A 74 9.43 0.33 -10.40
CA GLY A 74 9.94 -0.73 -9.53
C GLY A 74 8.77 -1.50 -8.92
N PHE A 75 8.84 -2.83 -8.91
CA PHE A 75 7.82 -3.68 -8.29
C PHE A 75 8.45 -4.73 -7.38
N ILE A 76 8.09 -4.72 -6.11
CA ILE A 76 8.49 -5.72 -5.10
C ILE A 76 7.24 -6.47 -4.67
N SER A 77 7.27 -7.79 -4.76
CA SER A 77 6.18 -8.67 -4.33
C SER A 77 6.70 -9.84 -3.51
N ASP A 78 5.79 -10.55 -2.85
CA ASP A 78 6.05 -11.80 -2.15
C ASP A 78 6.66 -12.89 -3.03
N GLN A 79 6.33 -12.85 -4.32
CA GLN A 79 6.93 -13.70 -5.34
C GLN A 79 8.14 -12.99 -5.94
N LEU A 80 9.29 -13.16 -5.28
CA LEU A 80 10.55 -12.53 -5.73
C LEU A 80 10.97 -13.10 -7.08
N SER A 81 10.99 -12.23 -8.10
CA SER A 81 11.40 -12.58 -9.48
C SER A 81 12.91 -12.53 -9.65
N LEU A 82 13.68 -13.10 -8.72
CA LEU A 82 15.14 -13.17 -8.80
C LEU A 82 15.57 -14.50 -9.39
N PHE A 83 16.61 -14.45 -10.22
CA PHE A 83 17.23 -15.67 -10.74
C PHE A 83 17.99 -16.40 -9.63
N GLU A 84 17.33 -17.35 -8.96
CA GLU A 84 17.83 -18.07 -7.79
C GLU A 84 19.15 -18.81 -8.01
N GLY A 85 19.42 -19.21 -9.25
CA GLY A 85 20.65 -19.88 -9.65
C GLY A 85 21.86 -18.94 -9.80
N TYR A 86 21.64 -17.63 -9.87
CA TYR A 86 22.71 -16.61 -9.98
C TYR A 86 23.38 -16.39 -8.63
N THR A 87 24.62 -15.90 -8.66
CA THR A 87 25.23 -15.29 -7.49
C THR A 87 24.68 -13.88 -7.30
N VAL A 88 24.89 -13.28 -6.12
CA VAL A 88 24.54 -11.89 -5.85
C VAL A 88 25.18 -10.97 -6.93
N GLN A 89 26.48 -11.15 -7.22
CA GLN A 89 27.15 -10.36 -8.27
C GLN A 89 26.54 -10.57 -9.66
N GLN A 90 26.25 -11.83 -10.04
CA GLN A 90 25.61 -12.11 -11.33
C GLN A 90 24.21 -11.47 -11.43
N GLY A 91 23.47 -11.40 -10.32
CA GLY A 91 22.18 -10.69 -10.26
C GLY A 91 22.33 -9.19 -10.48
N ILE A 92 23.35 -8.57 -9.86
CA ILE A 92 23.68 -7.15 -10.05
C ILE A 92 24.09 -6.89 -11.49
N ASP A 93 25.01 -7.68 -12.04
CA ASP A 93 25.51 -7.50 -13.42
C ASP A 93 24.39 -7.63 -14.46
N PHE A 94 23.53 -8.63 -14.27
CA PHE A 94 22.36 -8.83 -15.14
C PHE A 94 21.40 -7.64 -15.08
N HIS A 95 21.02 -7.21 -13.88
CA HIS A 95 20.11 -6.09 -13.68
C HIS A 95 20.70 -4.79 -14.26
N SER A 96 21.99 -4.53 -13.98
CA SER A 96 22.70 -3.36 -14.48
C SER A 96 22.77 -3.35 -16.00
N SER A 97 22.94 -4.52 -16.62
CA SER A 97 22.94 -4.65 -18.09
C SER A 97 21.57 -4.36 -18.69
N VAL A 98 20.49 -4.89 -18.08
CA VAL A 98 19.11 -4.69 -18.58
C VAL A 98 18.69 -3.23 -18.50
N PHE A 99 19.00 -2.55 -17.38
CA PHE A 99 18.59 -1.18 -17.12
C PHE A 99 19.66 -0.13 -17.42
N ALA A 100 20.77 -0.52 -18.06
CA ALA A 100 21.88 0.34 -18.41
C ALA A 100 22.46 1.14 -17.21
N ILE A 101 22.52 0.51 -16.02
CA ILE A 101 23.03 1.10 -14.79
C ILE A 101 24.56 1.08 -14.86
N LYS A 102 25.18 2.26 -14.82
CA LYS A 102 26.65 2.39 -14.87
C LYS A 102 27.27 2.28 -13.47
N ASP A 103 26.62 2.89 -12.50
CA ASP A 103 27.09 2.99 -11.11
C ASP A 103 26.05 2.34 -10.20
N PHE A 104 26.26 1.07 -9.87
CA PHE A 104 25.37 0.33 -8.97
C PHE A 104 25.63 0.77 -7.52
N ASP A 105 24.55 1.04 -6.78
CA ASP A 105 24.61 1.37 -5.37
C ASP A 105 24.73 0.10 -4.51
N TYR A 106 25.90 -0.12 -3.94
CA TYR A 106 26.20 -1.27 -3.09
C TYR A 106 25.81 -1.07 -1.61
N THR A 107 25.29 0.09 -1.22
CA THR A 107 25.02 0.44 0.19
C THR A 107 24.26 -0.67 0.94
N LEU A 108 23.11 -1.08 0.46
CA LEU A 108 22.34 -2.16 1.09
C LEU A 108 23.04 -3.53 1.02
N VAL A 109 23.74 -3.84 -0.06
CA VAL A 109 24.48 -5.09 -0.21
C VAL A 109 25.62 -5.18 0.84
N ASP A 110 26.33 -4.08 1.05
CA ASP A 110 27.43 -3.99 2.01
C ASP A 110 26.92 -3.95 3.47
N GLU A 111 25.85 -3.21 3.76
CA GLU A 111 25.19 -3.20 5.08
C GLU A 111 24.69 -4.59 5.50
N LEU A 112 24.13 -5.34 4.57
CA LEU A 112 23.68 -6.71 4.78
C LEU A 112 24.82 -7.73 4.79
N LYS A 113 26.05 -7.30 4.51
CA LYS A 113 27.24 -8.15 4.40
C LYS A 113 27.02 -9.34 3.48
N LEU A 114 26.33 -9.12 2.33
CA LEU A 114 26.08 -10.20 1.37
C LEU A 114 27.38 -10.58 0.67
N ASP A 115 27.72 -11.87 0.71
CA ASP A 115 28.84 -12.37 -0.12
C ASP A 115 28.41 -12.34 -1.60
N LYS A 116 29.14 -11.57 -2.41
CA LYS A 116 28.87 -11.40 -3.84
C LYS A 116 28.92 -12.72 -4.63
N ASN A 117 29.64 -13.73 -4.10
CA ASN A 117 29.77 -15.05 -4.71
C ASN A 117 28.72 -16.05 -4.25
N GLN A 118 27.97 -15.75 -3.17
CA GLN A 118 26.91 -16.65 -2.71
C GLN A 118 25.71 -16.67 -3.67
N LYS A 119 25.04 -17.80 -3.76
CA LYS A 119 23.84 -17.95 -4.60
C LYS A 119 22.63 -17.22 -3.99
N ILE A 120 21.86 -16.53 -4.81
CA ILE A 120 20.64 -15.82 -4.40
C ILE A 120 19.67 -16.75 -3.65
N LYS A 121 19.56 -18.02 -4.06
CA LYS A 121 18.73 -19.01 -3.37
C LYS A 121 19.13 -19.30 -1.91
N SER A 122 20.39 -19.01 -1.53
CA SER A 122 20.88 -19.22 -0.15
C SER A 122 20.60 -18.03 0.78
N LEU A 123 20.16 -16.91 0.24
CA LEU A 123 19.74 -15.75 1.02
C LEU A 123 18.44 -16.08 1.78
N SER A 124 18.30 -15.55 3.00
CA SER A 124 17.01 -15.55 3.70
C SER A 124 15.97 -14.74 2.92
N MET A 125 14.69 -14.90 3.24
CA MET A 125 13.61 -14.13 2.60
C MET A 125 13.84 -12.62 2.74
N GLY A 126 14.17 -12.15 3.94
CA GLY A 126 14.45 -10.74 4.18
C GLY A 126 15.67 -10.24 3.41
N GLN A 127 16.77 -11.02 3.37
CA GLN A 127 17.94 -10.67 2.57
C GLN A 127 17.63 -10.59 1.07
N ARG A 128 16.80 -11.51 0.54
CA ARG A 128 16.36 -11.46 -0.87
C ARG A 128 15.54 -10.20 -1.15
N THR A 129 14.63 -9.85 -0.23
CA THR A 129 13.80 -8.65 -0.38
C THR A 129 14.65 -7.39 -0.42
N LEU A 130 15.59 -7.24 0.52
CA LEU A 130 16.49 -6.09 0.54
C LEU A 130 17.47 -6.08 -0.64
N PHE A 131 17.93 -7.26 -1.08
CA PHE A 131 18.71 -7.36 -2.31
C PHE A 131 17.89 -6.92 -3.54
N GLN A 132 16.64 -7.33 -3.65
CA GLN A 132 15.74 -6.83 -4.71
C GLN A 132 15.55 -5.31 -4.61
N LEU A 133 15.37 -4.78 -3.39
CA LEU A 133 15.28 -3.34 -3.19
C LEU A 133 16.56 -2.63 -3.66
N SER A 134 17.76 -3.15 -3.34
CA SER A 134 19.03 -2.56 -3.78
C SER A 134 19.15 -2.47 -5.33
N LEU A 135 18.66 -3.51 -6.03
CA LEU A 135 18.58 -3.50 -7.49
C LEU A 135 17.68 -2.36 -7.98
N LEU A 136 16.50 -2.20 -7.40
CA LEU A 136 15.53 -1.17 -7.78
C LEU A 136 16.01 0.24 -7.42
N LEU A 137 16.65 0.43 -6.26
CA LEU A 137 17.23 1.73 -5.89
C LEU A 137 18.28 2.18 -6.89
N SER A 138 19.16 1.27 -7.32
CA SER A 138 20.16 1.56 -8.37
C SER A 138 19.53 1.88 -9.73
N GLN A 139 18.33 1.39 -10.01
CA GLN A 139 17.53 1.72 -11.20
C GLN A 139 16.91 3.12 -11.12
N ARG A 140 16.76 3.70 -9.91
CA ARG A 140 16.12 5.00 -9.63
C ARG A 140 14.71 5.07 -10.19
N PRO A 141 13.77 4.27 -9.68
CA PRO A 141 12.39 4.24 -10.17
C PRO A 141 11.67 5.55 -9.86
N GLU A 142 10.77 5.98 -10.75
CA GLU A 142 9.86 7.11 -10.50
C GLU A 142 8.59 6.66 -9.78
N ILE A 143 8.27 5.35 -9.87
CA ILE A 143 7.18 4.70 -9.13
C ILE A 143 7.71 3.42 -8.49
N LEU A 144 7.52 3.26 -7.19
CA LEU A 144 7.81 2.04 -6.45
C LEU A 144 6.51 1.41 -5.96
N LEU A 145 6.25 0.19 -6.38
CA LEU A 145 5.10 -0.62 -5.98
C LEU A 145 5.57 -1.72 -5.02
N VAL A 146 4.93 -1.84 -3.84
CA VAL A 146 5.30 -2.81 -2.79
C VAL A 146 4.08 -3.63 -2.38
N ASP A 147 4.10 -4.96 -2.63
CA ASP A 147 2.97 -5.86 -2.37
C ASP A 147 3.24 -6.79 -1.18
N GLU A 148 2.67 -6.48 -0.03
CA GLU A 148 2.55 -7.31 1.21
C GLU A 148 3.86 -7.94 1.74
N ILE A 149 5.03 -7.49 1.32
CA ILE A 149 6.31 -8.14 1.63
C ILE A 149 6.80 -7.89 3.06
N ILE A 150 6.41 -6.76 3.66
CA ILE A 150 6.98 -6.23 4.92
C ILE A 150 6.79 -7.23 6.09
N HIS A 151 5.68 -7.98 6.11
CA HIS A 151 5.40 -8.94 7.17
C HIS A 151 6.25 -10.22 7.12
N SER A 152 6.83 -10.51 5.97
CA SER A 152 7.61 -11.73 5.73
C SER A 152 9.07 -11.61 6.11
N ILE A 153 9.51 -10.42 6.57
CA ILE A 153 10.88 -10.11 6.97
C ILE A 153 10.97 -9.85 8.48
N ASP A 154 12.12 -10.24 9.06
CA ASP A 154 12.37 -9.99 10.46
C ASP A 154 12.40 -8.49 10.79
N PRO A 155 12.22 -8.10 12.08
CA PRO A 155 12.09 -6.69 12.46
C PRO A 155 13.27 -5.82 12.05
N TYR A 156 14.51 -6.32 12.16
CA TYR A 156 15.71 -5.56 11.83
C TYR A 156 15.80 -5.26 10.32
N LEU A 157 15.60 -6.28 9.48
CA LEU A 157 15.63 -6.11 8.03
C LEU A 157 14.42 -5.28 7.52
N ARG A 158 13.30 -5.34 8.24
CA ARG A 158 12.14 -4.51 7.98
C ARG A 158 12.43 -3.03 8.20
N GLU A 159 13.08 -2.69 9.31
CA GLU A 159 13.50 -1.31 9.60
C GLU A 159 14.40 -0.79 8.48
N LYS A 160 15.39 -1.57 8.05
CA LYS A 160 16.27 -1.24 6.93
C LYS A 160 15.52 -1.04 5.61
N PHE A 161 14.50 -1.86 5.34
CA PHE A 161 13.64 -1.71 4.16
C PHE A 161 12.89 -0.38 4.20
N LEU A 162 12.31 -0.04 5.34
CA LEU A 162 11.53 1.19 5.50
C LEU A 162 12.42 2.43 5.44
N GLU A 163 13.60 2.42 6.06
CA GLU A 163 14.60 3.48 5.94
C GLU A 163 14.94 3.75 4.48
N ALA A 164 15.33 2.72 3.73
CA ALA A 164 15.69 2.85 2.31
C ALA A 164 14.53 3.37 1.43
N VAL A 165 13.28 3.01 1.74
CA VAL A 165 12.10 3.54 1.04
C VAL A 165 11.86 5.01 1.39
N ILE A 166 12.06 5.41 2.65
CA ILE A 166 11.92 6.81 3.09
C ILE A 166 12.98 7.68 2.41
N ASP A 167 14.24 7.23 2.36
CA ASP A 167 15.33 7.94 1.69
C ASP A 167 15.04 8.12 0.20
N LEU A 168 14.55 7.05 -0.47
CA LEU A 168 14.15 7.12 -1.87
C LEU A 168 13.06 8.18 -2.12
N MET A 169 12.08 8.31 -1.20
CA MET A 169 11.03 9.32 -1.30
C MET A 169 11.58 10.74 -1.14
N GLY A 170 12.53 10.94 -0.21
CA GLY A 170 13.16 12.23 0.06
C GLY A 170 14.01 12.73 -1.10
N ASP A 171 14.89 11.88 -1.60
CA ASP A 171 15.91 12.25 -2.60
C ASP A 171 15.39 12.34 -4.02
N SER A 172 14.50 11.44 -4.42
CA SER A 172 14.11 11.28 -5.84
C SER A 172 12.68 11.70 -6.17
N GLN A 173 11.88 12.11 -5.21
CA GLN A 173 10.43 12.34 -5.39
C GLN A 173 9.71 11.10 -6.00
N THR A 174 10.19 9.91 -5.69
CA THR A 174 9.59 8.66 -6.12
C THR A 174 8.18 8.53 -5.53
N THR A 175 7.21 8.21 -6.37
CA THR A 175 5.86 7.88 -5.91
C THR A 175 5.86 6.45 -5.36
N VAL A 176 5.43 6.25 -4.11
CA VAL A 176 5.42 4.95 -3.47
C VAL A 176 3.98 4.49 -3.23
N ILE A 177 3.63 3.33 -3.75
CA ILE A 177 2.30 2.71 -3.55
C ILE A 177 2.51 1.36 -2.89
N MET A 178 2.09 1.23 -1.63
CA MET A 178 2.29 0.04 -0.81
C MET A 178 0.96 -0.64 -0.51
N VAL A 179 0.91 -1.96 -0.61
CA VAL A 179 -0.14 -2.78 -0.01
C VAL A 179 0.36 -3.31 1.33
N ASN A 180 -0.36 -3.02 2.40
CA ASN A 180 -0.02 -3.52 3.73
C ASN A 180 -1.27 -3.82 4.57
N HIS A 181 -1.19 -4.82 5.45
CA HIS A 181 -2.24 -5.21 6.40
C HIS A 181 -2.02 -4.67 7.80
N THR A 182 -0.77 -4.39 8.19
CA THR A 182 -0.40 -3.89 9.51
C THR A 182 0.22 -2.50 9.37
N PHE A 183 -0.48 -1.51 9.91
CA PHE A 183 -0.14 -0.11 9.73
C PHE A 183 0.72 0.45 10.86
N SER A 184 0.82 -0.24 12.00
CA SER A 184 1.66 0.18 13.13
C SER A 184 3.14 0.33 12.79
N GLU A 185 3.61 -0.36 11.75
CA GLU A 185 5.01 -0.37 11.33
C GLU A 185 5.31 0.70 10.29
N ILE A 186 4.29 1.19 9.59
CA ILE A 186 4.42 2.16 8.49
C ILE A 186 3.65 3.46 8.75
N GLU A 187 3.22 3.74 10.00
CA GLU A 187 2.37 4.90 10.34
C GLU A 187 2.90 6.25 9.84
N LYS A 188 4.23 6.37 9.73
CA LYS A 188 4.89 7.62 9.31
C LYS A 188 5.08 7.75 7.80
N ILE A 189 4.78 6.70 7.02
CA ILE A 189 5.05 6.68 5.57
C ILE A 189 3.88 7.25 4.76
N PRO A 190 2.60 6.84 4.97
CA PRO A 190 1.54 7.22 4.04
C PRO A 190 1.06 8.65 4.25
N GLU A 191 1.09 9.43 3.17
CA GLU A 191 0.35 10.69 3.09
C GLU A 191 -1.13 10.46 2.75
N ARG A 192 -1.44 9.35 2.05
CA ARG A 192 -2.78 9.00 1.59
C ARG A 192 -3.09 7.54 1.86
N VAL A 193 -4.29 7.29 2.33
CA VAL A 193 -4.80 5.96 2.66
C VAL A 193 -5.97 5.62 1.77
N LEU A 194 -5.87 4.48 1.11
CA LEU A 194 -6.92 3.89 0.31
C LEU A 194 -7.39 2.60 0.98
N VAL A 195 -8.70 2.36 1.01
CA VAL A 195 -9.24 1.07 1.44
C VAL A 195 -9.98 0.43 0.28
N MET A 196 -9.61 -0.81 -0.04
CA MET A 196 -10.22 -1.59 -1.11
C MET A 196 -11.13 -2.69 -0.56
N GLU A 197 -12.36 -2.73 -1.05
CA GLU A 197 -13.32 -3.81 -0.79
C GLU A 197 -13.96 -4.27 -2.10
N LYS A 198 -13.99 -5.60 -2.31
CA LYS A 198 -14.64 -6.22 -3.49
C LYS A 198 -14.25 -5.58 -4.82
N GLY A 199 -12.96 -5.25 -4.98
CA GLY A 199 -12.41 -4.68 -6.20
C GLY A 199 -12.70 -3.20 -6.44
N ARG A 200 -13.14 -2.46 -5.42
CA ARG A 200 -13.41 -1.01 -5.49
C ARG A 200 -12.76 -0.31 -4.32
N PHE A 201 -12.34 0.93 -4.51
CA PHE A 201 -11.94 1.79 -3.40
C PHE A 201 -13.19 2.32 -2.68
N ILE A 202 -13.27 2.06 -1.37
CA ILE A 202 -14.34 2.53 -0.49
C ILE A 202 -13.91 3.73 0.36
N LEU A 203 -12.61 3.93 0.53
CA LEU A 203 -12.00 5.08 1.18
C LEU A 203 -10.84 5.57 0.32
N ASP A 204 -10.72 6.89 0.22
CA ASP A 204 -9.63 7.63 -0.41
C ASP A 204 -9.45 8.92 0.36
N GLU A 205 -8.48 8.95 1.29
CA GLU A 205 -8.30 10.09 2.19
C GLU A 205 -6.82 10.32 2.52
N ARG A 206 -6.47 11.60 2.76
CA ARG A 206 -5.19 11.93 3.36
C ARG A 206 -5.12 11.43 4.79
N ALA A 207 -3.99 10.84 5.18
CA ALA A 207 -3.80 10.30 6.52
C ALA A 207 -4.04 11.34 7.62
N GLU A 208 -3.58 12.58 7.41
CA GLU A 208 -3.79 13.71 8.32
C GLU A 208 -5.28 14.06 8.57
N ASN A 209 -6.15 13.82 7.58
CA ASN A 209 -7.57 14.15 7.65
C ASN A 209 -8.40 13.05 8.32
N LEU A 210 -7.91 11.81 8.36
CA LEU A 210 -8.67 10.67 8.90
C LEU A 210 -9.01 10.85 10.37
N GLY A 211 -8.08 11.38 11.18
CA GLY A 211 -8.29 11.61 12.62
C GLY A 211 -9.47 12.54 12.95
N GLY A 212 -9.81 13.45 12.03
CA GLY A 212 -10.98 14.32 12.14
C GLY A 212 -12.28 13.68 11.64
N LYS A 213 -12.20 12.66 10.78
CA LYS A 213 -13.34 12.05 10.08
C LYS A 213 -13.81 10.72 10.68
N ILE A 214 -13.00 10.08 11.53
CA ILE A 214 -13.36 8.84 12.20
C ILE A 214 -13.17 8.95 13.71
N LYS A 215 -14.17 8.51 14.47
CA LYS A 215 -14.16 8.49 15.94
C LYS A 215 -14.67 7.15 16.46
N LYS A 216 -14.34 6.84 17.71
CA LYS A 216 -14.85 5.67 18.41
C LYS A 216 -15.75 6.12 19.58
N ILE A 217 -16.88 5.44 19.77
CA ILE A 217 -17.73 5.50 20.98
C ILE A 217 -17.57 4.17 21.72
N GLU A 218 -17.31 4.24 22.99
CA GLU A 218 -17.39 3.10 23.92
C GLU A 218 -18.63 3.25 24.79
N SER A 219 -19.44 2.21 24.89
CA SER A 219 -20.68 2.27 25.64
C SER A 219 -21.13 0.89 26.12
N ASP A 220 -21.68 0.81 27.32
CA ASP A 220 -22.31 -0.41 27.85
C ASP A 220 -23.74 -0.58 27.32
N SER A 221 -24.34 0.48 26.79
CA SER A 221 -25.67 0.50 26.18
C SER A 221 -25.60 0.60 24.65
N LYS A 222 -26.71 0.36 23.96
CA LYS A 222 -26.80 0.56 22.50
C LYS A 222 -26.74 2.05 22.18
N VAL A 223 -25.87 2.38 21.23
CA VAL A 223 -25.80 3.70 20.60
C VAL A 223 -26.95 3.84 19.58
N SER A 224 -27.44 5.06 19.36
CA SER A 224 -28.53 5.35 18.40
C SER A 224 -28.23 4.78 17.04
N GLY A 225 -29.21 4.11 16.41
CA GLY A 225 -29.08 3.57 15.07
C GLY A 225 -28.98 4.60 13.94
N GLU A 226 -29.23 5.88 14.25
CA GLU A 226 -29.06 6.99 13.30
C GLU A 226 -27.60 7.45 13.14
N ILE A 227 -26.68 6.98 14.00
CA ILE A 227 -25.28 7.32 13.92
C ILE A 227 -24.60 6.46 12.84
N PRO A 228 -23.89 7.05 11.84
CA PRO A 228 -23.21 6.30 10.81
C PRO A 228 -22.06 5.49 11.40
N CYS A 229 -22.22 4.17 11.47
CA CYS A 229 -21.26 3.25 12.07
C CYS A 229 -20.70 2.30 11.01
N ILE A 230 -19.36 2.31 10.81
CA ILE A 230 -18.69 1.42 9.85
C ILE A 230 -18.29 0.09 10.45
N LEU A 231 -18.04 0.04 11.76
CA LEU A 231 -17.71 -1.18 12.49
C LEU A 231 -18.32 -1.13 13.88
N LYS A 232 -18.91 -2.24 14.31
CA LYS A 232 -19.41 -2.46 15.64
C LYS A 232 -18.75 -3.71 16.21
N LYS A 233 -18.17 -3.59 17.40
CA LYS A 233 -17.67 -4.72 18.17
C LYS A 233 -18.49 -4.80 19.46
N GLU A 234 -19.03 -5.95 19.76
CA GLU A 234 -19.82 -6.18 20.97
C GLU A 234 -19.29 -7.39 21.73
N THR A 235 -19.07 -7.18 23.01
CA THR A 235 -18.88 -8.23 24.00
C THR A 235 -20.08 -8.19 24.97
N GLU A 236 -20.16 -9.10 25.90
CA GLU A 236 -21.26 -9.15 26.87
C GLU A 236 -21.38 -7.87 27.71
N PHE A 237 -20.24 -7.22 28.03
CA PHE A 237 -20.18 -6.07 28.93
C PHE A 237 -19.68 -4.78 28.27
N HIS A 238 -19.29 -4.81 27.02
CA HIS A 238 -18.67 -3.64 26.37
C HIS A 238 -18.95 -3.60 24.89
N LYS A 239 -19.28 -2.41 24.38
CA LYS A 239 -19.57 -2.17 22.95
C LYS A 239 -18.72 -1.03 22.43
N GLU A 240 -18.10 -1.25 21.28
CA GLU A 240 -17.34 -0.25 20.54
C GLU A 240 -18.02 0.03 19.21
N TYR A 241 -18.22 1.30 18.91
CA TYR A 241 -18.80 1.77 17.66
C TYR A 241 -17.79 2.68 16.95
N PHE A 242 -17.46 2.38 15.72
CA PHE A 242 -16.55 3.18 14.88
C PHE A 242 -17.38 4.02 13.93
N ILE A 243 -17.35 5.32 14.10
CA ILE A 243 -18.23 6.30 13.48
C ILE A 243 -17.51 6.96 12.32
N TYR A 244 -18.08 6.86 11.10
CA TYR A 244 -17.59 7.51 9.89
C TYR A 244 -18.75 7.73 8.90
N PRO A 245 -18.88 8.90 8.26
CA PRO A 245 -18.10 10.10 8.53
C PRO A 245 -18.53 10.79 9.86
N PHE A 246 -17.54 11.24 10.64
CA PHE A 246 -17.77 12.04 11.83
C PHE A 246 -17.80 13.53 11.47
N SER A 247 -18.70 14.28 12.11
CA SER A 247 -18.76 15.74 11.99
C SER A 247 -19.14 16.39 13.32
N LYS A 248 -18.84 17.69 13.47
CA LYS A 248 -19.25 18.49 14.64
C LYS A 248 -20.77 18.59 14.79
N GLU A 249 -21.53 18.50 13.70
CA GLU A 249 -23.01 18.47 13.73
C GLU A 249 -23.49 17.15 14.30
N LEU A 250 -22.87 16.05 13.93
CA LEU A 250 -23.18 14.73 14.48
C LEU A 250 -22.90 14.69 15.99
N GLU A 251 -21.76 15.26 16.44
CA GLU A 251 -21.40 15.37 17.85
C GLU A 251 -22.43 16.16 18.66
N LYS A 252 -22.94 17.27 18.11
CA LYS A 252 -24.01 18.07 18.73
C LYS A 252 -25.35 17.33 18.79
N LYS A 253 -25.69 16.59 17.74
CA LYS A 253 -26.96 15.83 17.67
C LYS A 253 -26.95 14.63 18.62
N PHE A 254 -25.80 14.00 18.81
CA PHE A 254 -25.63 12.79 19.62
C PHE A 254 -24.47 13.00 20.61
N PRO A 255 -24.73 13.44 21.84
CA PRO A 255 -23.72 13.84 22.82
C PRO A 255 -23.09 12.62 23.53
N TYR A 256 -22.39 11.77 22.76
CA TYR A 256 -21.54 10.70 23.28
C TYR A 256 -20.12 11.17 23.49
N GLU A 257 -19.33 10.45 24.26
CA GLU A 257 -17.88 10.64 24.34
C GLU A 257 -17.20 10.04 23.10
N TYR A 258 -16.67 10.89 22.24
CA TYR A 258 -15.99 10.49 21.00
C TYR A 258 -14.48 10.42 21.21
N LYS A 259 -13.92 9.19 21.14
CA LYS A 259 -12.48 8.96 21.30
C LYS A 259 -11.75 9.04 19.97
N THR A 260 -10.57 9.65 20.01
CA THR A 260 -9.65 9.66 18.85
C THR A 260 -8.99 8.30 18.70
N LEU A 261 -8.73 7.90 17.46
CA LEU A 261 -8.07 6.66 17.10
C LEU A 261 -6.68 6.95 16.52
N ASN A 262 -5.74 6.01 16.66
CA ASN A 262 -4.53 6.00 15.86
C ASN A 262 -4.85 5.52 14.42
N LEU A 263 -3.94 5.76 13.48
CA LEU A 263 -4.14 5.44 12.06
C LEU A 263 -4.42 3.94 11.83
N ASN A 264 -3.72 3.07 12.54
CA ASN A 264 -3.88 1.61 12.45
C ASN A 264 -5.32 1.18 12.82
N ASP A 265 -5.86 1.71 13.93
CA ASP A 265 -7.21 1.38 14.36
C ASP A 265 -8.29 1.97 13.45
N MET A 266 -8.05 3.16 12.88
CA MET A 266 -8.92 3.75 11.87
C MET A 266 -9.03 2.85 10.64
N ILE A 267 -7.90 2.40 10.11
CA ILE A 267 -7.88 1.53 8.92
C ILE A 267 -8.49 0.16 9.24
N LYS A 268 -8.18 -0.42 10.41
CA LYS A 268 -8.80 -1.68 10.86
C LYS A 268 -10.33 -1.58 10.96
N ALA A 269 -10.87 -0.41 11.32
CA ALA A 269 -12.31 -0.21 11.37
C ALA A 269 -12.94 -0.31 9.97
N PHE A 270 -12.32 0.22 8.94
CA PHE A 270 -12.79 0.05 7.55
C PHE A 270 -12.62 -1.38 7.04
N VAL A 271 -11.48 -2.01 7.32
CA VAL A 271 -11.21 -3.38 6.85
C VAL A 271 -12.08 -4.42 7.56
N GLY A 272 -12.37 -4.22 8.85
CA GLY A 272 -13.19 -5.12 9.67
C GLY A 272 -14.69 -4.88 9.57
N GLY A 273 -15.10 -3.67 9.16
CA GLY A 273 -16.48 -3.24 9.08
C GLY A 273 -17.21 -3.66 7.82
N GLN A 274 -18.53 -3.51 7.84
CA GLN A 274 -19.37 -3.50 6.65
C GLN A 274 -19.65 -2.03 6.30
N TYR A 275 -18.88 -1.47 5.35
CA TYR A 275 -19.16 -0.13 4.87
C TYR A 275 -20.38 -0.17 3.95
N VAL A 276 -21.52 0.26 4.47
CA VAL A 276 -22.73 0.50 3.68
C VAL A 276 -22.60 1.91 3.12
N LYS A 277 -22.10 2.04 1.88
CA LYS A 277 -22.20 3.27 1.13
C LYS A 277 -23.70 3.48 0.85
N GLU A 278 -24.35 4.44 1.51
CA GLU A 278 -25.66 4.90 1.06
C GLU A 278 -25.56 5.25 -0.42
N ARG A 279 -26.37 4.57 -1.21
CA ARG A 279 -26.55 4.89 -2.63
C ARG A 279 -27.23 6.25 -2.67
N ASN A 280 -26.47 7.30 -2.91
CA ASN A 280 -27.07 8.50 -3.46
C ASN A 280 -27.56 8.12 -4.88
N ASN A 281 -28.89 8.04 -5.02
CA ASN A 281 -29.61 7.96 -6.29
C ASN A 281 -29.35 9.20 -7.13
#